data_8aa1b73e1048c1350ba3528482e1625b
#
_entry.id   8aa1b73e1048c1350ba3528482e1625b
#
_cell.length_a   1.000
_cell.length_b   1.000
_cell.length_c   1.000
_cell.angle_alpha   90.00
_cell.angle_beta   90.00
_cell.angle_gamma   90.00
#
_symmetry.space_group_name_H-M   'P 1'
#
loop_
_entity.id
_entity.type
_entity.pdbx_description
1 polymer ?
#
loop_
_entity_poly.entity_id
_entity_poly.type
_entity_poly.pdbx_seq_one_letter_code
_entity_poly.pdbx_strand_id
1 'polypeptide(L)'
;NSTISPMVLNFVIHRQNIDQIDQIIELCLELEADTVELAICQFYGWAFENIEGLLPTKAQVVRAERITNEYRKQIEERGIKCKLIFVVPDYYEERPKPCMDGWGKIFLTVAPDGTALPCHAARQMPIQFPNVRHTPLSDIWYESTSFNQFRGDDWMPDMCQSCPDKERDYGGCRCQAFILTGDAKNAD
;
A
#
# COMPACT_ATOMS: atom_id res chain seq x y z
N ASN A 1 -22.47 -23.97 -13.42
CA ASN A 1 -21.32 -23.09 -13.47
C ASN A 1 -20.92 -22.76 -12.03
N SER A 2 -20.00 -23.55 -11.44
CA SER A 2 -19.36 -23.16 -10.20
C SER A 2 -18.37 -22.02 -10.55
N THR A 3 -18.70 -20.80 -10.21
CA THR A 3 -17.74 -19.71 -10.19
C THR A 3 -16.78 -19.99 -9.04
N ILE A 4 -15.64 -20.61 -9.35
CA ILE A 4 -14.53 -20.71 -8.39
C ILE A 4 -14.01 -19.29 -8.19
N SER A 5 -14.12 -18.77 -6.98
CA SER A 5 -13.51 -17.47 -6.64
C SER A 5 -11.99 -17.59 -6.72
N PRO A 6 -11.28 -16.61 -7.29
CA PRO A 6 -9.82 -16.65 -7.34
C PRO A 6 -9.22 -16.68 -5.93
N MET A 7 -8.18 -17.49 -5.75
CA MET A 7 -7.43 -17.53 -4.50
C MET A 7 -6.31 -16.49 -4.54
N VAL A 8 -6.39 -15.53 -3.62
CA VAL A 8 -5.37 -14.49 -3.43
C VAL A 8 -4.68 -14.71 -2.09
N LEU A 9 -3.36 -14.87 -2.10
CA LEU A 9 -2.55 -15.01 -0.91
C LEU A 9 -1.72 -13.73 -0.72
N ASN A 10 -1.90 -13.09 0.43
CA ASN A 10 -1.13 -11.90 0.81
C ASN A 10 -0.19 -12.23 1.96
N PHE A 11 1.09 -11.92 1.80
CA PHE A 11 2.12 -12.09 2.82
C PHE A 11 2.69 -10.74 3.22
N VAL A 12 2.61 -10.44 4.50
CA VAL A 12 3.29 -9.27 5.08
C VAL A 12 4.76 -9.63 5.26
N ILE A 13 5.61 -9.01 4.43
CA ILE A 13 7.06 -9.25 4.43
C ILE A 13 7.75 -8.26 5.37
N HIS A 14 8.62 -8.77 6.22
CA HIS A 14 9.43 -8.00 7.15
C HIS A 14 10.80 -8.64 7.33
N ARG A 15 11.71 -8.00 8.08
CA ARG A 15 13.10 -8.45 8.27
C ARG A 15 13.23 -9.94 8.63
N GLN A 16 12.28 -10.48 9.40
CA GLN A 16 12.39 -11.84 9.93
C GLN A 16 11.94 -12.93 8.95
N ASN A 17 11.20 -12.60 7.89
CA ASN A 17 10.71 -13.58 6.91
C ASN A 17 11.12 -13.29 5.46
N ILE A 18 11.68 -12.12 5.16
CA ILE A 18 12.05 -11.72 3.80
C ILE A 18 13.10 -12.67 3.17
N ASP A 19 13.94 -13.30 3.98
CA ASP A 19 14.94 -14.25 3.51
C ASP A 19 14.35 -15.62 3.14
N GLN A 20 13.07 -15.85 3.40
CA GLN A 20 12.30 -17.06 3.05
C GLN A 20 11.38 -16.83 1.84
N ILE A 21 11.60 -15.77 1.05
CA ILE A 21 10.67 -15.36 -0.01
C ILE A 21 10.51 -16.41 -1.11
N ASP A 22 11.57 -17.15 -1.42
CA ASP A 22 11.58 -18.31 -2.31
C ASP A 22 10.64 -19.41 -1.82
N GLN A 23 10.75 -19.81 -0.56
CA GLN A 23 9.90 -20.82 0.07
C GLN A 23 8.43 -20.38 0.13
N ILE A 24 8.19 -19.10 0.38
CA ILE A 24 6.83 -18.52 0.37
C ILE A 24 6.23 -18.63 -1.03
N ILE A 25 6.98 -18.27 -2.06
CA ILE A 25 6.51 -18.35 -3.45
C ILE A 25 6.25 -19.80 -3.85
N GLU A 26 7.14 -20.72 -3.54
CA GLU A 26 6.98 -22.14 -3.84
C GLU A 26 5.71 -22.70 -3.19
N LEU A 27 5.49 -22.43 -1.91
CA LEU A 27 4.26 -22.82 -1.22
C LEU A 27 3.00 -22.27 -1.92
N CYS A 28 3.04 -21.02 -2.37
CA CYS A 28 1.90 -20.43 -3.07
C CYS A 28 1.62 -21.09 -4.42
N LEU A 29 2.68 -21.50 -5.13
CA LEU A 29 2.55 -22.24 -6.40
C LEU A 29 2.04 -23.66 -6.18
N GLU A 30 2.47 -24.34 -5.12
CA GLU A 30 1.95 -25.65 -4.71
C GLU A 30 0.44 -25.59 -4.35
N LEU A 31 0.01 -24.47 -3.74
CA LEU A 31 -1.40 -24.23 -3.41
C LEU A 31 -2.23 -23.76 -4.60
N GLU A 32 -1.64 -23.65 -5.79
CA GLU A 32 -2.29 -23.17 -7.03
C GLU A 32 -2.95 -21.78 -6.87
N ALA A 33 -2.29 -20.86 -6.14
CA ALA A 33 -2.81 -19.52 -5.96
C ALA A 33 -2.88 -18.74 -7.28
N ASP A 34 -4.01 -18.06 -7.53
CA ASP A 34 -4.20 -17.20 -8.72
C ASP A 34 -3.40 -15.89 -8.62
N THR A 35 -3.25 -15.37 -7.40
CA THR A 35 -2.45 -14.16 -7.14
C THR A 35 -1.72 -14.29 -5.80
N VAL A 36 -0.46 -13.92 -5.81
CA VAL A 36 0.39 -13.82 -4.61
C VAL A 36 0.87 -12.40 -4.49
N GLU A 37 0.58 -11.77 -3.35
CA GLU A 37 1.05 -10.44 -3.00
C GLU A 37 2.06 -10.54 -1.86
N LEU A 38 3.30 -10.16 -2.14
CA LEU A 38 4.40 -10.08 -1.21
C LEU A 38 4.57 -8.60 -0.86
N ALA A 39 3.89 -8.14 0.18
CA ALA A 39 3.87 -6.73 0.57
C ALA A 39 4.79 -6.48 1.77
N ILE A 40 5.82 -5.65 1.60
CA ILE A 40 6.64 -5.24 2.73
C ILE A 40 5.78 -4.47 3.72
N CYS A 41 5.96 -4.80 5.00
CA CYS A 41 5.24 -4.21 6.12
C CYS A 41 5.26 -2.68 6.04
N GLN A 42 4.09 -2.07 6.15
CA GLN A 42 3.98 -0.62 6.28
C GLN A 42 4.19 -0.22 7.76
N PHE A 43 5.05 0.77 7.98
CA PHE A 43 5.48 1.16 9.32
C PHE A 43 4.59 2.27 9.90
N TYR A 44 3.47 1.85 10.51
CA TYR A 44 2.61 2.69 11.37
C TYR A 44 2.09 1.87 12.56
N GLY A 45 1.62 2.57 13.62
CA GLY A 45 1.19 1.91 14.86
C GLY A 45 2.29 1.00 15.42
N TRP A 46 1.96 -0.24 15.77
CA TRP A 46 2.88 -1.21 16.36
C TRP A 46 4.10 -1.54 15.49
N ALA A 47 3.95 -1.53 14.17
CA ALA A 47 5.07 -1.76 13.28
C ALA A 47 6.09 -0.61 13.34
N PHE A 48 5.63 0.63 13.50
CA PHE A 48 6.49 1.79 13.66
C PHE A 48 7.26 1.75 15.00
N GLU A 49 6.59 1.39 16.08
CA GLU A 49 7.23 1.23 17.40
C GLU A 49 8.29 0.10 17.42
N ASN A 50 8.19 -0.87 16.53
CA ASN A 50 9.08 -2.02 16.41
C ASN A 50 9.92 -2.01 15.12
N ILE A 51 10.13 -0.84 14.52
CA ILE A 51 10.76 -0.69 13.21
C ILE A 51 12.16 -1.31 13.14
N GLU A 52 12.95 -1.21 14.21
CA GLU A 52 14.32 -1.78 14.25
C GLU A 52 14.33 -3.30 14.05
N GLY A 53 13.32 -4.01 14.56
CA GLY A 53 13.20 -5.46 14.42
C GLY A 53 12.50 -5.92 13.15
N LEU A 54 11.71 -5.05 12.52
CA LEU A 54 10.83 -5.42 11.41
C LEU A 54 11.27 -4.85 10.06
N LEU A 55 11.96 -3.70 10.02
CA LEU A 55 12.38 -3.08 8.77
C LEU A 55 13.48 -3.91 8.11
N PRO A 56 13.25 -4.48 6.90
CA PRO A 56 14.28 -5.15 6.15
C PRO A 56 15.43 -4.21 5.79
N THR A 57 16.62 -4.73 5.62
CA THR A 57 17.73 -3.96 5.06
C THR A 57 17.52 -3.75 3.55
N LYS A 58 18.10 -2.71 2.98
CA LYS A 58 18.08 -2.48 1.52
C LYS A 58 18.63 -3.69 0.75
N ALA A 59 19.66 -4.33 1.26
CA ALA A 59 20.24 -5.54 0.66
C ALA A 59 19.26 -6.72 0.63
N GLN A 60 18.48 -6.91 1.70
CA GLN A 60 17.43 -7.94 1.74
C GLN A 60 16.32 -7.63 0.74
N VAL A 61 15.88 -6.37 0.64
CA VAL A 61 14.84 -5.97 -0.33
C VAL A 61 15.29 -6.22 -1.77
N VAL A 62 16.48 -5.76 -2.13
CA VAL A 62 17.07 -5.98 -3.48
C VAL A 62 17.19 -7.47 -3.80
N ARG A 63 17.64 -8.30 -2.85
CA ARG A 63 17.69 -9.74 -3.02
C ARG A 63 16.31 -10.35 -3.23
N ALA A 64 15.34 -9.97 -2.42
CA ALA A 64 13.97 -10.47 -2.50
C ALA A 64 13.30 -10.10 -3.83
N GLU A 65 13.51 -8.88 -4.30
CA GLU A 65 13.02 -8.43 -5.59
C GLU A 65 13.64 -9.22 -6.75
N ARG A 66 14.95 -9.47 -6.70
CA ARG A 66 15.63 -10.32 -7.69
C ARG A 66 15.04 -11.73 -7.74
N ILE A 67 14.88 -12.37 -6.58
CA ILE A 67 14.25 -13.70 -6.47
C ILE A 67 12.83 -13.67 -7.05
N THR A 68 12.01 -12.69 -6.66
CA THR A 68 10.66 -12.54 -7.17
C THR A 68 10.63 -12.40 -8.70
N ASN A 69 11.55 -11.63 -9.28
CA ASN A 69 11.65 -11.47 -10.73
C ASN A 69 12.10 -12.76 -11.45
N GLU A 70 12.94 -13.58 -10.82
CA GLU A 70 13.33 -14.91 -11.33
C GLU A 70 12.10 -15.84 -11.35
N TYR A 71 11.29 -15.85 -10.29
CA TYR A 71 10.04 -16.63 -10.24
C TYR A 71 8.99 -16.13 -11.25
N ARG A 72 8.86 -14.82 -11.47
CA ARG A 72 7.98 -14.28 -12.51
C ARG A 72 8.30 -14.84 -13.89
N LYS A 73 9.59 -14.92 -14.25
CA LYS A 73 10.05 -15.54 -15.51
C LYS A 73 9.71 -17.03 -15.58
N GLN A 74 9.97 -17.77 -14.51
CA GLN A 74 9.64 -19.20 -14.44
C GLN A 74 8.13 -19.46 -14.56
N ILE A 75 7.30 -18.64 -13.92
CA ILE A 75 5.84 -18.69 -14.01
C ILE A 75 5.38 -18.50 -15.46
N GLU A 76 5.93 -17.48 -16.13
CA GLU A 76 5.65 -17.19 -17.54
C GLU A 76 6.11 -18.33 -18.47
N GLU A 77 7.35 -18.79 -18.34
CA GLU A 77 7.94 -19.86 -19.15
C GLU A 77 7.19 -21.19 -19.00
N ARG A 78 6.68 -21.48 -17.81
CA ARG A 78 5.91 -22.70 -17.51
C ARG A 78 4.42 -22.57 -17.80
N GLY A 79 3.93 -21.39 -18.21
CA GLY A 79 2.52 -21.12 -18.46
C GLY A 79 1.63 -21.23 -17.22
N ILE A 80 2.19 -21.03 -16.02
CA ILE A 80 1.44 -21.08 -14.75
C ILE A 80 0.56 -19.83 -14.62
N LYS A 81 -0.71 -20.03 -14.31
CA LYS A 81 -1.67 -18.93 -14.11
C LYS A 81 -1.60 -18.37 -12.69
N CYS A 82 -0.49 -17.75 -12.37
CA CYS A 82 -0.29 -17.10 -11.08
C CYS A 82 0.28 -15.69 -11.30
N LYS A 83 -0.35 -14.67 -10.71
CA LYS A 83 0.16 -13.29 -10.72
C LYS A 83 0.99 -13.06 -9.45
N LEU A 84 2.27 -12.75 -9.61
CA LEU A 84 3.18 -12.48 -8.50
C LEU A 84 3.45 -10.97 -8.39
N ILE A 85 2.99 -10.37 -7.29
CA ILE A 85 3.12 -8.94 -6.98
C ILE A 85 4.13 -8.79 -5.84
N PHE A 86 5.09 -7.87 -5.98
CA PHE A 86 6.01 -7.49 -4.92
C PHE A 86 5.89 -6.00 -4.68
N VAL A 87 5.52 -5.61 -3.46
CA VAL A 87 5.27 -4.22 -3.08
C VAL A 87 6.38 -3.75 -2.14
N VAL A 88 7.15 -2.78 -2.61
CA VAL A 88 8.23 -2.13 -1.86
C VAL A 88 7.72 -0.81 -1.27
N PRO A 89 8.04 -0.46 -0.04
CA PRO A 89 7.67 0.82 0.55
C PRO A 89 8.50 1.99 -0.02
N ASP A 90 7.95 3.20 0.05
CA ASP A 90 8.49 4.39 -0.59
C ASP A 90 9.90 4.75 -0.11
N TYR A 91 10.25 4.53 1.16
CA TYR A 91 11.60 4.82 1.67
C TYR A 91 12.74 3.97 1.10
N TYR A 92 12.44 2.98 0.25
CA TYR A 92 13.45 2.24 -0.54
C TYR A 92 13.40 2.59 -2.02
N GLU A 93 12.44 3.37 -2.44
CA GLU A 93 12.34 3.89 -3.80
C GLU A 93 13.16 5.17 -3.96
N GLU A 94 13.58 5.47 -5.17
CA GLU A 94 14.26 6.72 -5.49
C GLU A 94 13.30 7.93 -5.51
N ARG A 95 12.02 7.65 -5.64
CA ARG A 95 10.94 8.65 -5.73
C ARG A 95 9.68 8.16 -5.04
N PRO A 96 8.91 9.05 -4.42
CA PRO A 96 7.62 8.70 -3.84
C PRO A 96 6.68 8.12 -4.88
N LYS A 97 5.77 7.24 -4.44
CA LYS A 97 4.68 6.71 -5.26
C LYS A 97 3.40 7.48 -5.01
N PRO A 98 2.50 7.60 -6.00
CA PRO A 98 1.20 8.19 -5.77
C PRO A 98 0.43 7.36 -4.73
N CYS A 99 -0.09 8.02 -3.71
CA CYS A 99 -0.87 7.39 -2.65
C CYS A 99 -2.11 6.68 -3.23
N MET A 100 -2.04 5.36 -3.45
CA MET A 100 -3.14 4.57 -4.02
C MET A 100 -3.75 5.23 -5.28
N ASP A 101 -2.91 5.66 -6.19
CA ASP A 101 -3.28 6.45 -7.38
C ASP A 101 -3.95 7.79 -7.05
N GLY A 102 -3.84 8.25 -5.84
CA GLY A 102 -4.44 9.45 -5.28
C GLY A 102 -5.33 9.17 -4.08
N TRP A 103 -5.40 10.10 -3.15
CA TRP A 103 -6.20 10.01 -1.93
C TRP A 103 -7.69 9.77 -2.21
N GLY A 104 -8.24 8.66 -1.69
CA GLY A 104 -9.65 8.31 -1.87
C GLY A 104 -10.09 8.20 -3.33
N LYS A 105 -9.20 7.78 -4.25
CA LYS A 105 -9.47 7.75 -5.69
C LYS A 105 -9.93 6.38 -6.19
N ILE A 106 -9.33 5.30 -5.72
CA ILE A 106 -9.60 3.98 -6.28
C ILE A 106 -10.30 3.01 -5.33
N PHE A 107 -10.23 3.22 -4.02
CA PHE A 107 -10.93 2.34 -3.07
C PHE A 107 -11.30 3.05 -1.76
N LEU A 108 -12.16 2.39 -1.01
CA LEU A 108 -12.60 2.76 0.32
C LEU A 108 -12.52 1.52 1.22
N THR A 109 -12.01 1.68 2.41
CA THR A 109 -11.98 0.65 3.46
C THR A 109 -13.00 0.98 4.52
N VAL A 110 -13.76 -0.03 4.97
CA VAL A 110 -14.63 0.07 6.14
C VAL A 110 -14.01 -0.67 7.29
N ALA A 111 -13.69 0.04 8.37
CA ALA A 111 -13.17 -0.56 9.58
C ALA A 111 -14.27 -1.31 10.37
N PRO A 112 -13.93 -2.21 11.31
CA PRO A 112 -14.92 -3.01 12.06
C PRO A 112 -15.96 -2.20 12.83
N ASP A 113 -15.62 -0.96 13.22
CA ASP A 113 -16.52 -0.03 13.88
C ASP A 113 -17.45 0.75 12.91
N GLY A 114 -17.32 0.49 11.60
CA GLY A 114 -18.07 1.15 10.54
C GLY A 114 -17.43 2.44 10.03
N THR A 115 -16.26 2.84 10.51
CA THR A 115 -15.55 4.01 10.01
C THR A 115 -15.06 3.78 8.58
N ALA A 116 -15.40 4.70 7.68
CA ALA A 116 -14.94 4.65 6.29
C ALA A 116 -13.62 5.42 6.13
N LEU A 117 -12.64 4.78 5.52
CA LEU A 117 -11.28 5.31 5.36
C LEU A 117 -10.85 5.26 3.89
N PRO A 118 -10.15 6.28 3.39
CA PRO A 118 -9.56 6.24 2.04
C PRO A 118 -8.33 5.32 1.93
N CYS A 119 -7.75 4.94 3.07
CA CYS A 119 -6.64 4.02 3.21
C CYS A 119 -6.62 3.47 4.64
N HIS A 120 -6.13 2.25 4.86
CA HIS A 120 -6.00 1.67 6.20
C HIS A 120 -5.18 2.55 7.15
N ALA A 121 -4.06 3.11 6.67
CA ALA A 121 -3.17 3.95 7.46
C ALA A 121 -3.80 5.31 7.81
N ALA A 122 -4.83 5.76 7.10
CA ALA A 122 -5.49 7.03 7.35
C ALA A 122 -6.09 7.14 8.76
N ARG A 123 -6.38 6.00 9.41
CA ARG A 123 -6.86 5.98 10.79
C ARG A 123 -5.87 6.59 11.80
N GLN A 124 -4.59 6.68 11.46
CA GLN A 124 -3.56 7.31 12.30
C GLN A 124 -3.60 8.84 12.25
N MET A 125 -4.31 9.41 11.29
CA MET A 125 -4.38 10.85 11.11
C MET A 125 -5.44 11.49 12.02
N PRO A 126 -5.24 12.74 12.45
CA PRO A 126 -6.21 13.47 13.27
C PRO A 126 -7.37 14.02 12.39
N ILE A 127 -8.00 13.13 11.64
CA ILE A 127 -9.11 13.43 10.72
C ILE A 127 -10.34 12.68 11.20
N GLN A 128 -11.46 13.39 11.26
CA GLN A 128 -12.74 12.77 11.56
C GLN A 128 -13.31 12.13 10.30
N PHE A 129 -13.29 10.81 10.25
CA PHE A 129 -13.84 10.04 9.14
C PHE A 129 -15.31 9.69 9.37
N PRO A 130 -16.13 9.68 8.31
CA PRO A 130 -17.55 9.31 8.40
C PRO A 130 -17.74 7.83 8.70
N ASN A 131 -18.92 7.46 9.17
CA ASN A 131 -19.29 6.10 9.48
C ASN A 131 -20.42 5.62 8.56
N VAL A 132 -20.26 4.46 7.95
CA VAL A 132 -21.23 3.87 7.00
C VAL A 132 -22.58 3.53 7.62
N ARG A 133 -22.67 3.48 8.95
CA ARG A 133 -23.94 3.26 9.65
C ARG A 133 -24.85 4.47 9.60
N HIS A 134 -24.28 5.66 9.36
CA HIS A 134 -24.98 6.93 9.45
C HIS A 134 -24.94 7.74 8.16
N THR A 135 -24.03 7.41 7.25
CA THR A 135 -23.79 8.15 6.02
C THR A 135 -23.74 7.20 4.83
N PRO A 136 -24.52 7.41 3.77
CA PRO A 136 -24.46 6.60 2.56
C PRO A 136 -23.06 6.61 1.95
N LEU A 137 -22.65 5.48 1.33
CA LEU A 137 -21.32 5.35 0.71
C LEU A 137 -21.08 6.38 -0.39
N SER A 138 -22.12 6.75 -1.16
CA SER A 138 -22.04 7.81 -2.15
C SER A 138 -21.63 9.15 -1.54
N ASP A 139 -22.27 9.52 -0.43
CA ASP A 139 -22.02 10.79 0.24
C ASP A 139 -20.62 10.79 0.89
N ILE A 140 -20.22 9.64 1.47
CA ILE A 140 -18.87 9.46 1.98
C ILE A 140 -17.83 9.67 0.88
N TRP A 141 -18.05 9.05 -0.27
CA TRP A 141 -17.09 9.04 -1.36
C TRP A 141 -17.00 10.41 -2.08
N TYR A 142 -18.12 11.03 -2.34
CA TYR A 142 -18.17 12.25 -3.18
C TYR A 142 -18.19 13.53 -2.36
N GLU A 143 -18.85 13.53 -1.19
CA GLU A 143 -19.17 14.78 -0.48
C GLU A 143 -18.38 14.96 0.83
N SER A 144 -17.82 13.89 1.42
CA SER A 144 -17.17 14.05 2.71
C SER A 144 -15.86 14.83 2.61
N THR A 145 -15.66 15.76 3.52
CA THR A 145 -14.44 16.58 3.62
C THR A 145 -13.19 15.72 3.77
N SER A 146 -13.27 14.63 4.57
CA SER A 146 -12.15 13.74 4.81
C SER A 146 -11.68 13.01 3.57
N PHE A 147 -12.58 12.64 2.64
CA PHE A 147 -12.20 12.02 1.36
C PHE A 147 -11.78 13.05 0.31
N ASN A 148 -12.30 14.29 0.40
CA ASN A 148 -11.96 15.36 -0.55
C ASN A 148 -10.69 16.14 -0.15
N GLN A 149 -10.22 16.02 1.10
CA GLN A 149 -9.17 16.85 1.68
C GLN A 149 -7.85 16.85 0.88
N PHE A 150 -7.50 15.71 0.28
CA PHE A 150 -6.27 15.56 -0.51
C PHE A 150 -6.54 15.09 -1.95
N ARG A 151 -7.76 15.26 -2.46
CA ARG A 151 -8.07 15.08 -3.87
C ARG A 151 -7.65 16.31 -4.67
N GLY A 152 -7.15 16.10 -5.89
CA GLY A 152 -6.59 17.19 -6.68
C GLY A 152 -5.23 17.65 -6.14
N ASP A 153 -4.84 18.86 -6.46
CA ASP A 153 -3.54 19.45 -6.10
C ASP A 153 -3.63 20.78 -5.35
N ASP A 154 -4.82 21.36 -5.18
CA ASP A 154 -5.04 22.62 -4.48
C ASP A 154 -4.59 22.62 -3.01
N TRP A 155 -4.52 21.44 -2.40
CA TRP A 155 -4.08 21.25 -1.02
C TRP A 155 -2.55 21.27 -0.86
N MET A 156 -1.81 21.09 -1.95
CA MET A 156 -0.34 20.97 -1.97
C MET A 156 0.33 22.30 -1.59
N PRO A 157 1.44 22.27 -0.83
CA PRO A 157 2.25 23.48 -0.62
C PRO A 157 2.91 23.94 -1.94
N ASP A 158 3.26 25.21 -2.01
CA ASP A 158 3.78 25.88 -3.21
C ASP A 158 4.93 25.11 -3.88
N MET A 159 5.84 24.55 -3.07
CA MET A 159 6.96 23.76 -3.59
C MET A 159 6.51 22.49 -4.32
N CYS A 160 5.44 21.85 -3.86
CA CYS A 160 4.87 20.66 -4.52
C CYS A 160 4.03 21.05 -5.74
N GLN A 161 3.31 22.17 -5.68
CA GLN A 161 2.54 22.67 -6.83
C GLN A 161 3.43 23.02 -8.02
N SER A 162 4.62 23.55 -7.77
CA SER A 162 5.62 23.89 -8.80
C SER A 162 6.53 22.72 -9.20
N CYS A 163 6.42 21.57 -8.56
CA CYS A 163 7.25 20.41 -8.83
C CYS A 163 6.97 19.80 -10.22
N PRO A 164 7.98 19.52 -11.05
CA PRO A 164 7.78 18.90 -12.35
C PRO A 164 7.28 17.45 -12.28
N ASP A 165 7.51 16.77 -11.13
CA ASP A 165 7.06 15.40 -10.88
C ASP A 165 5.68 15.33 -10.19
N LYS A 166 5.02 16.47 -9.95
CA LYS A 166 3.73 16.57 -9.25
C LYS A 166 2.68 15.56 -9.74
N GLU A 167 2.56 15.40 -11.05
CA GLU A 167 1.57 14.49 -11.66
C GLU A 167 1.96 13.01 -11.58
N ARG A 168 3.20 12.72 -11.15
CA ARG A 168 3.69 11.34 -11.01
C ARG A 168 3.44 10.77 -9.63
N ASP A 169 3.62 11.57 -8.59
CA ASP A 169 3.56 11.13 -7.20
C ASP A 169 2.38 11.74 -6.41
N TYR A 170 1.79 12.84 -6.91
CA TYR A 170 0.73 13.57 -6.21
C TYR A 170 1.09 13.91 -4.75
N GLY A 171 2.38 14.20 -4.52
CA GLY A 171 2.91 14.51 -3.20
C GLY A 171 3.13 13.28 -2.30
N GLY A 172 3.06 12.06 -2.83
CA GLY A 172 3.34 10.83 -2.10
C GLY A 172 2.27 10.40 -1.09
N CYS A 173 2.65 9.63 -0.07
CA CYS A 173 1.73 9.05 0.91
C CYS A 173 1.39 10.03 2.05
N ARG A 174 0.17 10.54 2.09
CA ARG A 174 -0.27 11.50 3.12
C ARG A 174 -0.20 10.96 4.55
N CYS A 175 -0.43 9.65 4.71
CA CYS A 175 -0.33 9.01 6.01
C CYS A 175 1.12 8.92 6.48
N GLN A 176 2.06 8.62 5.58
CA GLN A 176 3.49 8.57 5.87
C GLN A 176 4.03 9.97 6.17
N ALA A 177 3.67 10.97 5.36
CA ALA A 177 4.02 12.37 5.62
C ALA A 177 3.59 12.78 7.03
N PHE A 178 2.35 12.48 7.43
CA PHE A 178 1.87 12.77 8.79
C PHE A 178 2.67 12.04 9.87
N ILE A 179 2.94 10.74 9.70
CA ILE A 179 3.68 9.94 10.70
C ILE A 179 5.10 10.47 10.89
N LEU A 180 5.76 10.87 9.83
CA LEU A 180 7.15 11.32 9.86
C LEU A 180 7.30 12.79 10.31
N THR A 181 6.35 13.65 9.98
CA THR A 181 6.49 15.11 10.15
C THR A 181 5.46 15.75 11.08
N GLY A 182 4.39 15.03 11.40
CA GLY A 182 3.25 15.57 12.14
C GLY A 182 2.26 16.36 11.26
N ASP A 183 2.56 16.55 9.97
CA ASP A 183 1.68 17.25 9.02
C ASP A 183 1.55 16.45 7.72
N ALA A 184 0.30 16.12 7.37
CA ALA A 184 -0.01 15.38 6.16
C ALA A 184 0.17 16.18 4.85
N LYS A 185 0.40 17.48 4.93
CA LYS A 185 0.67 18.33 3.76
C LYS A 185 2.16 18.40 3.41
N ASN A 186 3.03 17.99 4.30
CA ASN A 186 4.46 17.94 4.03
C ASN A 186 4.80 16.90 2.95
N ALA A 187 5.97 17.01 2.35
CA ALA A 187 6.54 15.94 1.53
C ALA A 187 6.78 14.70 2.42
N ASP A 188 6.54 13.53 1.87
CA ASP A 188 6.87 12.26 2.52
C ASP A 188 8.24 11.74 2.10
#